data_19a25d30bbfd70f2793c3d0bc42d2021
#
_entry.id   19a25d30bbfd70f2793c3d0bc42d2021
#
_cell.length_a   1.000
_cell.length_b   1.000
_cell.length_c   1.000
_cell.angle_alpha   90.00
_cell.angle_beta   90.00
_cell.angle_gamma   90.00
#
_symmetry.space_group_name_H-M   'P 1'
#
loop_
_entity.id
_entity.type
_entity.pdbx_description
1 polymer ?
#
loop_
_entity_poly.entity_id
_entity_poly.type
_entity_poly.pdbx_seq_one_letter_code
_entity_poly.pdbx_strand_id
1 'polypeptide(L)'
;MSLMLGLGFTACNNAPLTGTWIDPADENSVFGETGFTLEKDGTVTPINMGYREYNAWEKVGDQLILKGNYTGTNPREFADTMWIDEVTKEHLVLKDLGNYSVTYQRKTEN
;
A
#
# COMPACT_ATOMS: atom_id res chain seq x y z
N MET A 1 -19.71 9.47 21.93
CA MET A 1 -19.38 9.22 21.91
C MET A 1 -18.90 8.54 21.87
N SER A 2 -18.82 8.39 21.88
CA SER A 2 -18.41 7.78 21.82
C SER A 2 -17.89 7.09 21.68
N LEU A 3 -17.92 6.99 21.81
CA LEU A 3 -17.52 6.39 21.66
C LEU A 3 -16.96 5.73 21.59
N MET A 4 -17.03 5.54 21.81
CA MET A 4 -16.58 5.10 21.77
C MET A 4 -16.03 4.43 21.85
N LEU A 5 -16.18 4.08 22.05
CA LEU A 5 -15.66 3.63 22.12
C LEU A 5 -14.99 2.92 21.96
N GLY A 6 -15.17 2.85 22.45
CA GLY A 6 -14.18 2.16 22.29
C GLY A 6 -14.01 1.65 21.24
N LEU A 7 -13.95 1.74 21.13
CA LEU A 7 -13.45 1.64 20.10
C LEU A 7 -12.13 2.01 19.65
N GLY A 8 -11.11 2.05 20.28
CA GLY A 8 -9.80 2.41 19.88
C GLY A 8 -9.26 1.60 18.74
N PHE A 9 -9.50 0.34 18.72
CA PHE A 9 -9.04 -0.50 17.63
C PHE A 9 -9.74 -0.19 16.33
N THR A 10 -10.95 0.35 16.41
CA THR A 10 -11.63 0.78 15.21
C THR A 10 -10.91 1.95 14.56
N ALA A 11 -10.29 2.79 15.38
CA ALA A 11 -9.55 3.93 14.88
C ALA A 11 -8.34 3.52 14.07
N CYS A 12 -7.80 2.32 14.28
CA CYS A 12 -6.60 1.87 13.54
C CYS A 12 -6.87 1.71 12.05
N ASN A 13 -8.16 1.59 11.66
CA ASN A 13 -8.50 1.38 10.27
C ASN A 13 -9.28 2.52 9.67
N ASN A 14 -9.19 3.70 10.29
CA ASN A 14 -9.94 4.87 9.85
C ASN A 14 -9.15 5.81 8.95
N ALA A 15 -7.87 5.62 8.83
CA ALA A 15 -7.08 6.50 8.00
C ALA A 15 -7.32 6.17 6.52
N PRO A 16 -7.24 7.16 5.65
CA PRO A 16 -7.43 6.90 4.23
C PRO A 16 -6.27 6.10 3.65
N LEU A 17 -6.57 5.29 2.65
CA LEU A 17 -5.54 4.55 1.94
C LEU A 17 -4.76 5.44 0.99
N THR A 18 -5.36 6.54 0.55
CA THR A 18 -4.67 7.43 -0.37
C THR A 18 -3.43 8.03 0.28
N GLY A 19 -2.41 8.23 -0.52
CA GLY A 19 -1.16 8.79 -0.04
C GLY A 19 0.01 7.95 -0.47
N THR A 20 1.18 8.33 0.01
CA THR A 20 2.42 7.69 -0.38
C THR A 20 2.87 6.73 0.72
N TRP A 21 3.15 5.51 0.31
CA TRP A 21 3.54 4.42 1.21
C TRP A 21 4.91 3.92 0.83
N ILE A 22 5.83 3.91 1.79
CA ILE A 22 7.22 3.56 1.57
C ILE A 22 7.55 2.30 2.36
N ASP A 23 8.28 1.40 1.74
CA ASP A 23 8.76 0.19 2.40
C ASP A 23 10.01 0.54 3.19
N PRO A 24 9.94 0.53 4.52
CA PRO A 24 11.10 0.92 5.33
C PRO A 24 12.28 -0.04 5.21
N ALA A 25 12.03 -1.26 4.77
CA ALA A 25 13.12 -2.21 4.60
C ALA A 25 14.11 -1.77 3.53
N ASP A 26 13.66 -0.89 2.62
CA ASP A 26 14.49 -0.44 1.53
C ASP A 26 15.09 0.95 1.75
N GLU A 27 14.89 1.53 2.93
CA GLU A 27 15.34 2.90 3.11
C GLU A 27 16.86 3.02 3.06
N ASN A 28 17.56 1.95 3.31
CA ASN A 28 19.03 1.94 3.23
C ASN A 28 19.54 1.35 1.92
N SER A 29 18.65 1.13 0.98
CA SER A 29 19.02 0.59 -0.31
C SER A 29 19.83 1.62 -1.10
N VAL A 30 20.79 1.14 -1.90
CA VAL A 30 21.53 2.04 -2.77
C VAL A 30 20.66 2.64 -3.86
N PHE A 31 19.48 2.07 -4.07
CA PHE A 31 18.54 2.58 -5.08
C PHE A 31 17.52 3.54 -4.52
N GLY A 32 17.58 3.79 -3.21
CA GLY A 32 16.67 4.72 -2.56
C GLY A 32 15.40 4.06 -2.09
N GLU A 33 14.41 4.89 -1.76
CA GLU A 33 13.13 4.41 -1.26
C GLU A 33 12.35 3.67 -2.31
N THR A 34 11.60 2.67 -1.88
CA THR A 34 10.71 1.90 -2.73
C THR A 34 9.31 1.97 -2.15
N GLY A 35 8.33 2.13 -3.01
CA GLY A 35 6.95 2.18 -2.54
C GLY A 35 6.01 2.59 -3.64
N PHE A 36 4.91 3.23 -3.24
CA PHE A 36 3.90 3.65 -4.21
C PHE A 36 3.01 4.72 -3.60
N THR A 37 2.36 5.47 -4.50
CA THR A 37 1.38 6.45 -4.09
C THR A 37 0.01 5.99 -4.60
N LEU A 38 -0.94 5.88 -3.70
CA LEU A 38 -2.32 5.54 -4.06
C LEU A 38 -3.07 6.85 -4.25
N GLU A 39 -3.49 7.12 -5.47
CA GLU A 39 -4.16 8.36 -5.83
C GLU A 39 -5.66 8.19 -5.66
N LYS A 40 -6.34 9.29 -5.43
CA LYS A 40 -7.79 9.28 -5.22
C LYS A 40 -8.56 8.76 -6.42
N ASP A 41 -8.02 8.93 -7.61
CA ASP A 41 -8.72 8.54 -8.83
C ASP A 41 -8.55 7.07 -9.18
N GLY A 42 -7.88 6.31 -8.30
CA GLY A 42 -7.69 4.88 -8.53
C GLY A 42 -6.40 4.53 -9.24
N THR A 43 -5.57 5.52 -9.55
CA THR A 43 -4.27 5.23 -10.13
C THR A 43 -3.22 5.05 -9.05
N VAL A 44 -2.12 4.43 -9.42
CA VAL A 44 -0.97 4.26 -8.53
C VAL A 44 0.25 4.82 -9.23
N THR A 45 1.02 5.60 -8.49
CA THR A 45 2.30 6.09 -8.97
C THR A 45 3.39 5.26 -8.30
N PRO A 46 4.13 4.45 -9.07
CA PRO A 46 5.18 3.62 -8.47
C PRO A 46 6.40 4.44 -8.11
N ILE A 47 7.10 4.01 -7.07
CA ILE A 47 8.33 4.64 -6.64
C ILE A 47 9.40 3.55 -6.64
N ASN A 48 10.28 3.62 -7.63
CA ASN A 48 11.45 2.76 -7.69
C ASN A 48 11.11 1.26 -7.65
N MET A 49 10.05 0.87 -8.36
CA MET A 49 9.55 -0.50 -8.28
C MET A 49 10.21 -1.47 -9.26
N GLY A 50 11.05 -0.98 -10.14
CA GLY A 50 11.76 -1.85 -11.06
C GLY A 50 10.89 -2.36 -12.19
N TYR A 51 10.93 -3.66 -12.41
CA TYR A 51 10.23 -4.26 -13.56
C TYR A 51 8.77 -4.55 -13.30
N ARG A 52 8.32 -4.36 -12.06
CA ARG A 52 6.99 -4.75 -11.68
C ARG A 52 6.33 -3.55 -11.04
N GLU A 53 5.60 -2.78 -11.84
CA GLU A 53 5.05 -1.51 -11.40
C GLU A 53 3.55 -1.55 -11.27
N TYR A 54 3.04 -1.08 -10.15
CA TYR A 54 1.61 -0.88 -9.97
C TYR A 54 1.16 0.37 -10.74
N ASN A 55 -0.06 0.34 -11.26
CA ASN A 55 -0.62 1.51 -11.94
C ASN A 55 -2.07 1.79 -11.56
N ALA A 56 -2.73 0.87 -10.86
CA ALA A 56 -4.12 1.06 -10.45
C ALA A 56 -4.38 0.32 -9.16
N TRP A 57 -5.35 0.81 -8.40
CA TRP A 57 -5.72 0.16 -7.15
C TRP A 57 -7.22 0.26 -6.93
N GLU A 58 -7.72 -0.67 -6.13
CA GLU A 58 -9.12 -0.63 -5.75
C GLU A 58 -9.26 -1.33 -4.40
N LYS A 59 -10.21 -0.85 -3.61
CA LYS A 59 -10.50 -1.43 -2.30
C LYS A 59 -11.84 -2.12 -2.36
N VAL A 60 -11.88 -3.39 -1.95
CA VAL A 60 -13.11 -4.17 -1.90
C VAL A 60 -13.16 -4.79 -0.51
N GLY A 61 -14.01 -4.24 0.36
CA GLY A 61 -14.05 -4.71 1.73
C GLY A 61 -12.70 -4.49 2.40
N ASP A 62 -12.11 -5.54 2.92
CA ASP A 62 -10.79 -5.49 3.54
C ASP A 62 -9.66 -5.78 2.58
N GLN A 63 -9.98 -5.91 1.30
CA GLN A 63 -8.97 -6.25 0.31
C GLN A 63 -8.50 -5.01 -0.42
N LEU A 64 -7.22 -4.97 -0.66
CA LEU A 64 -6.60 -3.97 -1.51
C LEU A 64 -6.08 -4.70 -2.73
N ILE A 65 -6.59 -4.34 -3.90
CA ILE A 65 -6.19 -4.98 -5.14
C ILE A 65 -5.29 -4.01 -5.87
N LEU A 66 -4.05 -4.44 -6.10
CA LEU A 66 -3.04 -3.62 -6.75
C LEU A 66 -2.76 -4.22 -8.12
N LYS A 67 -3.06 -3.45 -9.15
CA LYS A 67 -2.90 -3.89 -10.53
C LYS A 67 -1.71 -3.19 -11.15
N GLY A 68 -1.05 -3.88 -12.05
CA GLY A 68 0.11 -3.29 -12.68
C GLY A 68 0.59 -4.05 -13.88
N ASN A 69 1.81 -3.74 -14.28
CA ASN A 69 2.43 -4.32 -15.44
C ASN A 69 3.86 -4.70 -15.16
N TYR A 70 4.26 -5.83 -15.72
CA TYR A 70 5.69 -6.13 -15.85
C TYR A 70 6.22 -5.36 -17.05
N THR A 71 7.37 -4.75 -16.88
CA THR A 71 7.91 -3.88 -17.92
C THR A 71 9.19 -4.40 -18.55
N GLY A 72 9.59 -5.61 -18.23
CA GLY A 72 10.83 -6.15 -18.76
C GLY A 72 10.63 -6.90 -20.05
N THR A 73 11.36 -8.02 -20.17
CA THR A 73 11.41 -8.80 -21.38
C THR A 73 10.09 -9.41 -21.79
N ASN A 74 9.23 -9.65 -20.86
CA ASN A 74 7.95 -10.30 -21.10
C ASN A 74 6.84 -9.43 -20.52
N PRO A 75 6.49 -8.32 -21.18
CA PRO A 75 5.50 -7.39 -20.63
C PRO A 75 4.13 -8.07 -20.50
N ARG A 76 3.49 -7.90 -19.36
CA ARG A 76 2.15 -8.45 -19.13
C ARG A 76 1.55 -7.77 -17.92
N GLU A 77 0.24 -7.89 -17.82
CA GLU A 77 -0.49 -7.34 -16.69
C GLU A 77 -0.51 -8.33 -15.53
N PHE A 78 -0.63 -7.79 -14.33
CA PHE A 78 -0.81 -8.60 -13.14
C PHE A 78 -1.73 -7.90 -12.16
N ALA A 79 -2.23 -8.64 -11.19
CA ALA A 79 -3.02 -8.09 -10.11
C ALA A 79 -2.67 -8.84 -8.83
N ASP A 80 -2.40 -8.09 -7.78
CA ASP A 80 -2.12 -8.64 -6.46
C ASP A 80 -3.29 -8.33 -5.55
N THR A 81 -3.82 -9.34 -4.88
CA THR A 81 -4.85 -9.15 -3.87
C THR A 81 -4.20 -9.25 -2.50
N MET A 82 -4.31 -8.18 -1.75
CA MET A 82 -3.75 -8.12 -0.40
C MET A 82 -4.88 -7.87 0.57
N TRP A 83 -4.67 -8.23 1.82
CA TRP A 83 -5.63 -7.93 2.87
C TRP A 83 -5.09 -6.81 3.72
N ILE A 84 -5.95 -5.84 4.01
CA ILE A 84 -5.58 -4.70 4.83
C ILE A 84 -5.71 -5.12 6.29
N ASP A 85 -4.57 -5.33 6.92
CA ASP A 85 -4.55 -5.74 8.31
C ASP A 85 -4.64 -4.51 9.22
N GLU A 86 -4.07 -3.41 8.76
CA GLU A 86 -4.07 -2.16 9.52
C GLU A 86 -3.81 -1.00 8.59
N VAL A 87 -4.54 0.10 8.77
CA VAL A 87 -4.21 1.36 8.11
C VAL A 87 -4.39 2.49 9.10
N THR A 88 -3.32 3.22 9.33
CA THR A 88 -3.32 4.37 10.23
C THR A 88 -2.75 5.56 9.50
N LYS A 89 -2.61 6.66 10.20
CA LYS A 89 -1.96 7.82 9.63
C LYS A 89 -0.50 7.57 9.32
N GLU A 90 0.09 6.57 9.96
CA GLU A 90 1.52 6.32 9.86
C GLU A 90 1.88 5.02 9.16
N HIS A 91 1.01 4.02 9.24
CA HIS A 91 1.36 2.69 8.77
C HIS A 91 0.25 2.06 7.94
N LEU A 92 0.66 1.23 7.01
CA LEU A 92 -0.21 0.35 6.27
C LEU A 92 0.37 -1.04 6.35
N VAL A 93 -0.38 -1.97 6.93
CA VAL A 93 0.06 -3.36 7.04
C VAL A 93 -0.80 -4.18 6.09
N LEU A 94 -0.15 -4.80 5.13
CA LEU A 94 -0.81 -5.65 4.14
C LEU A 94 -0.35 -7.08 4.31
N LYS A 95 -1.28 -8.00 4.14
CA LYS A 95 -1.00 -9.42 4.22
C LYS A 95 -1.29 -10.06 2.87
N ASP A 96 -0.38 -10.88 2.38
CA ASP A 96 -0.57 -11.52 1.10
C ASP A 96 -1.18 -12.92 1.25
N LEU A 97 -1.33 -13.61 0.12
CA LEU A 97 -1.92 -14.95 0.10
C LEU A 97 -1.10 -15.95 0.89
N GLY A 98 0.19 -15.74 0.98
CA GLY A 98 1.06 -16.62 1.74
C GLY A 98 1.11 -16.30 3.23
N ASN A 99 0.25 -15.41 3.67
CA ASN A 99 0.15 -15.00 5.07
C ASN A 99 1.35 -14.20 5.56
N TYR A 100 2.10 -13.62 4.63
CA TYR A 100 3.20 -12.73 4.97
C TYR A 100 2.68 -11.31 5.09
N SER A 101 3.18 -10.61 6.08
CA SER A 101 2.80 -9.22 6.31
C SER A 101 3.92 -8.29 5.88
N VAL A 102 3.54 -7.19 5.27
CA VAL A 102 4.46 -6.12 4.92
C VAL A 102 3.93 -4.85 5.54
N THR A 103 4.79 -4.11 6.21
CA THR A 103 4.42 -2.85 6.83
C THR A 103 5.06 -1.72 6.04
N TYR A 104 4.22 -0.83 5.54
CA TYR A 104 4.66 0.36 4.85
C TYR A 104 4.51 1.56 5.77
N GLN A 105 5.35 2.54 5.59
CA GLN A 105 5.24 3.79 6.34
C GLN A 105 4.68 4.86 5.42
N ARG A 106 3.79 5.68 5.96
CA ARG A 106 3.25 6.80 5.20
C ARG A 106 4.31 7.90 5.13
N LYS A 107 4.58 8.34 3.93
CA LYS A 107 5.51 9.44 3.73
C LYS A 107 4.72 10.73 3.82
N THR A 108 5.11 11.57 4.76
CA THR A 108 4.48 12.87 4.89
C THR A 108 5.24 13.87 4.03
N GLU A 109 4.48 14.78 3.45
CA GLU A 109 5.08 15.85 2.67
C GLU A 109 5.02 17.14 3.44
N ASN A 110 6.06 17.89 3.35
CA ASN A 110 6.11 19.20 4.03
C ASN A 110 6.40 20.29 3.07
#